data_daaa48a59821e75e2b10b71e0706459d
#
_entry.id   daaa48a59821e75e2b10b71e0706459d
#
_cell.length_a   1.000
_cell.length_b   1.000
_cell.length_c   1.000
_cell.angle_alpha   90.00
_cell.angle_beta   90.00
_cell.angle_gamma   90.00
#
_symmetry.space_group_name_H-M   'P 1'
#
loop_
_entity.id
_entity.type
_entity.pdbx_description
1 polymer ?
#
loop_
_entity_poly.entity_id
_entity_poly.type
_entity_poly.pdbx_seq_one_letter_code
_entity_poly.pdbx_strand_id
1 'polypeptide(L)'
;TLDADGGQFASDYVTVNNCANPPCATFNNGAGVTPPFTAPGIVSGVFEWQTDCAHMTADVGCNTTSNVFTFLIKANDDFCPANGISIATIKITVVPPIPDLRCTEVLENGDVVLTWKYVDGAPPTAEPYMVWHSSNPNGPFTLIDSVFFPITTYTHASAGGNDIAQYYYLSTEEGCGVLAGDLNSDTLSSIFIDVIPINQGITANLNWNAIHDPLLYTSSTDYELFLKNPNTIFTNILTTPNLNYIHNAEFCDYFPEFYVEIDDASGC
;
A
#
# COMPACT_ATOMS: atom_id res chain seq x y z
N THR A 1 31.80 -9.07 17.06
CA THR A 1 31.53 -7.63 17.28
C THR A 1 30.72 -7.11 16.12
N LEU A 2 29.66 -6.35 16.42
CA LEU A 2 28.96 -5.52 15.43
C LEU A 2 29.30 -4.05 15.65
N ASP A 3 29.43 -3.35 14.56
CA ASP A 3 29.70 -1.92 14.49
C ASP A 3 28.87 -1.27 13.39
N ALA A 4 28.65 0.02 13.46
CA ALA A 4 27.84 0.76 12.49
C ALA A 4 28.51 2.09 12.11
N ASP A 5 28.35 2.49 10.84
CA ASP A 5 28.85 3.74 10.30
C ASP A 5 27.84 4.36 9.33
N GLY A 6 27.78 5.66 9.28
CA GLY A 6 26.92 6.43 8.39
C GLY A 6 26.55 7.77 9.01
N GLY A 7 26.62 8.83 8.22
CA GLY A 7 26.38 10.21 8.68
C GLY A 7 24.97 10.48 9.22
N GLN A 8 24.05 9.53 9.05
CA GLN A 8 22.68 9.63 9.54
C GLN A 8 22.44 8.87 10.86
N PHE A 9 23.41 8.14 11.39
CA PHE A 9 23.30 7.56 12.72
C PHE A 9 23.42 8.61 13.83
N ALA A 10 22.65 8.42 14.90
CA ALA A 10 22.79 9.21 16.12
C ALA A 10 24.16 9.02 16.78
N SER A 11 24.74 7.83 16.59
CA SER A 11 26.06 7.46 17.08
C SER A 11 26.60 6.34 16.20
N ASP A 12 27.82 6.50 15.71
CA ASP A 12 28.58 5.51 14.95
C ASP A 12 29.91 5.22 15.57
N TYR A 13 30.74 4.37 14.97
CA TYR A 13 32.07 4.01 15.51
C TYR A 13 33.15 5.08 15.28
N VAL A 14 32.84 6.13 14.54
CA VAL A 14 33.78 7.24 14.25
C VAL A 14 33.42 8.47 15.06
N THR A 15 32.13 8.77 15.18
CA THR A 15 31.64 9.97 15.83
C THR A 15 30.53 9.64 16.83
N VAL A 16 30.52 10.28 17.97
CA VAL A 16 29.54 10.13 19.05
C VAL A 16 28.59 11.33 19.05
N ASN A 17 28.25 11.85 17.90
CA ASN A 17 27.45 13.06 17.79
C ASN A 17 26.20 12.85 16.95
N ASN A 18 25.28 13.80 17.07
CA ASN A 18 24.06 13.84 16.30
C ASN A 18 24.32 13.74 14.79
N CYS A 19 23.42 13.05 14.09
CA CYS A 19 23.42 13.03 12.64
C CYS A 19 23.24 14.44 12.05
N ALA A 20 23.60 14.58 10.77
CA ALA A 20 23.49 15.85 10.06
C ALA A 20 22.02 16.31 9.90
N ASN A 21 21.09 15.37 9.76
CA ASN A 21 19.68 15.64 9.50
C ASN A 21 18.81 14.85 10.49
N PRO A 22 18.42 15.41 11.65
CA PRO A 22 17.51 14.75 12.60
C PRO A 22 16.09 14.63 12.04
N PRO A 23 15.33 13.61 12.51
CA PRO A 23 15.67 12.58 13.49
C PRO A 23 16.66 11.55 12.97
N CYS A 24 17.60 11.18 13.85
CA CYS A 24 18.68 10.28 13.50
C CYS A 24 18.27 8.81 13.54
N ALA A 25 18.88 8.00 12.68
CA ALA A 25 18.80 6.55 12.79
C ALA A 25 19.55 6.04 14.02
N THR A 26 19.10 4.92 14.56
CA THR A 26 19.76 4.22 15.66
C THR A 26 20.09 2.79 15.26
N PHE A 27 21.20 2.30 15.84
CA PHE A 27 21.57 0.89 15.76
C PHE A 27 21.99 0.43 17.15
N ASN A 28 21.41 -0.64 17.65
CA ASN A 28 21.65 -1.13 18.99
C ASN A 28 21.50 -2.66 19.06
N ASN A 29 21.86 -3.25 20.18
CA ASN A 29 21.78 -4.70 20.41
C ASN A 29 20.39 -5.22 20.83
N GLY A 30 19.34 -4.42 20.67
CA GLY A 30 17.97 -4.74 21.14
C GLY A 30 17.74 -4.42 22.63
N ALA A 31 18.81 -4.13 23.39
CA ALA A 31 18.74 -3.70 24.80
C ALA A 31 19.23 -2.25 24.98
N GLY A 32 19.35 -1.49 23.89
CA GLY A 32 19.74 -0.09 23.90
C GLY A 32 21.25 0.16 23.98
N VAL A 33 22.10 -0.86 23.88
CA VAL A 33 23.55 -0.69 23.83
C VAL A 33 23.96 -0.30 22.43
N THR A 34 24.59 0.86 22.29
CA THR A 34 25.10 1.39 21.01
C THR A 34 26.37 0.65 20.55
N PRO A 35 26.70 0.69 19.24
CA PRO A 35 27.95 0.12 18.72
C PRO A 35 29.20 0.73 19.34
N PRO A 36 30.30 -0.03 19.40
CA PRO A 36 30.43 -1.43 19.08
C PRO A 36 29.89 -2.35 20.19
N PHE A 37 29.20 -3.42 19.85
CA PHE A 37 28.77 -4.41 20.83
C PHE A 37 29.12 -5.84 20.40
N THR A 38 29.28 -6.72 21.38
CA THR A 38 29.77 -8.09 21.18
C THR A 38 28.81 -9.10 21.80
N ALA A 39 28.73 -10.30 21.21
CA ALA A 39 28.11 -11.45 21.82
C ALA A 39 28.88 -12.72 21.44
N PRO A 40 28.90 -13.76 22.29
CA PRO A 40 29.50 -15.03 21.95
C PRO A 40 28.61 -15.77 20.92
N GLY A 41 29.25 -16.31 19.89
CA GLY A 41 28.57 -17.08 18.84
C GLY A 41 27.88 -16.17 17.82
N ILE A 42 26.60 -15.86 18.02
CA ILE A 42 25.82 -15.03 17.12
C ILE A 42 25.60 -13.66 17.76
N VAL A 43 25.86 -12.60 17.03
CA VAL A 43 25.56 -11.22 17.41
C VAL A 43 24.49 -10.65 16.46
N SER A 44 23.44 -10.05 17.01
CA SER A 44 22.37 -9.38 16.26
C SER A 44 22.26 -7.92 16.67
N GLY A 45 21.75 -7.09 15.78
CA GLY A 45 21.47 -5.68 16.06
C GLY A 45 20.11 -5.29 15.50
N VAL A 46 19.53 -4.26 16.09
CA VAL A 46 18.28 -3.63 15.69
C VAL A 46 18.60 -2.27 15.08
N PHE A 47 18.18 -2.09 13.84
CA PHE A 47 18.22 -0.80 13.14
C PHE A 47 16.83 -0.18 13.22
N GLU A 48 16.76 1.08 13.65
CA GLU A 48 15.52 1.84 13.73
C GLU A 48 15.76 3.25 13.20
N TRP A 49 14.89 3.72 12.36
CA TRP A 49 14.91 5.08 11.86
C TRP A 49 13.51 5.58 11.55
N GLN A 50 13.11 6.63 12.25
CA GLN A 50 11.90 7.37 11.93
C GLN A 50 12.29 8.52 11.01
N THR A 51 11.86 8.44 9.75
CA THR A 51 12.07 9.50 8.77
C THR A 51 11.01 10.60 8.91
N ASP A 52 11.34 11.78 8.44
CA ASP A 52 10.44 12.92 8.29
C ASP A 52 10.70 13.68 6.99
N CYS A 53 9.96 14.76 6.77
CA CYS A 53 10.08 15.58 5.56
C CYS A 53 11.46 16.20 5.34
N ALA A 54 12.23 16.47 6.40
CA ALA A 54 13.59 17.03 6.26
C ALA A 54 14.55 16.06 5.55
N HIS A 55 14.27 14.75 5.61
CA HIS A 55 15.08 13.74 4.93
C HIS A 55 14.87 13.66 3.41
N MET A 56 13.86 14.33 2.88
CA MET A 56 13.63 14.35 1.43
C MET A 56 14.57 15.28 0.67
N THR A 57 15.04 16.34 1.36
CA THR A 57 15.98 17.32 0.82
C THR A 57 17.15 17.53 1.77
N ALA A 58 17.62 16.44 2.38
CA ALA A 58 18.70 16.49 3.36
C ALA A 58 19.98 17.06 2.73
N ASP A 59 20.62 17.99 3.41
CA ASP A 59 21.93 18.51 3.01
C ASP A 59 22.99 17.41 3.20
N VAL A 60 23.59 17.00 2.10
CA VAL A 60 24.68 16.01 2.08
C VAL A 60 26.04 16.64 1.85
N GLY A 61 26.10 17.96 1.93
CA GLY A 61 27.32 18.75 1.75
C GLY A 61 27.51 19.25 0.31
N CYS A 62 28.44 20.17 0.15
CA CYS A 62 28.78 20.80 -1.15
C CYS A 62 27.60 21.47 -1.86
N ASN A 63 26.61 21.99 -1.12
CA ASN A 63 25.36 22.56 -1.63
C ASN A 63 24.53 21.56 -2.47
N THR A 64 24.61 20.29 -2.12
CA THR A 64 23.78 19.25 -2.75
C THR A 64 22.81 18.67 -1.71
N THR A 65 21.61 18.33 -2.17
CA THR A 65 20.59 17.65 -1.37
C THR A 65 20.36 16.25 -1.86
N SER A 66 19.99 15.36 -0.96
CA SER A 66 19.68 13.98 -1.30
C SER A 66 18.57 13.44 -0.39
N ASN A 67 17.76 12.54 -0.91
CA ASN A 67 16.82 11.71 -0.17
C ASN A 67 17.33 10.28 -0.02
N VAL A 68 18.58 10.02 -0.38
CA VAL A 68 19.19 8.69 -0.35
C VAL A 68 20.24 8.63 0.74
N PHE A 69 20.05 7.70 1.67
CA PHE A 69 20.92 7.50 2.84
C PHE A 69 21.57 6.14 2.77
N THR A 70 22.85 6.10 3.14
CA THR A 70 23.65 4.87 3.15
C THR A 70 24.14 4.58 4.54
N PHE A 71 23.88 3.38 5.02
CA PHE A 71 24.30 2.88 6.32
C PHE A 71 25.18 1.66 6.11
N LEU A 72 26.27 1.57 6.88
CA LEU A 72 27.19 0.45 6.86
C LEU A 72 27.13 -0.28 8.19
N ILE A 73 26.95 -1.58 8.13
CA ILE A 73 27.03 -2.46 9.30
C ILE A 73 28.24 -3.37 9.11
N LYS A 74 29.18 -3.31 10.05
CA LYS A 74 30.41 -4.08 10.03
C LYS A 74 30.38 -5.16 11.09
N ALA A 75 30.58 -6.38 10.68
CA ALA A 75 30.75 -7.53 11.55
C ALA A 75 32.24 -7.95 11.58
N ASN A 76 32.76 -8.16 12.77
CA ASN A 76 34.10 -8.74 12.99
C ASN A 76 33.93 -9.99 13.86
N ASP A 77 34.63 -11.06 13.51
CA ASP A 77 34.81 -12.20 14.38
C ASP A 77 36.19 -12.08 15.13
N ASP A 78 36.46 -13.02 16.00
CA ASP A 78 37.69 -13.14 16.76
C ASP A 78 38.50 -14.37 16.31
N PHE A 79 38.27 -14.84 15.09
CA PHE A 79 38.99 -16.02 14.57
C PHE A 79 40.52 -15.78 14.49
N CYS A 80 41.26 -16.73 15.01
CA CYS A 80 42.73 -16.69 15.01
C CYS A 80 43.26 -17.60 13.88
N PRO A 81 44.22 -17.21 13.04
CA PRO A 81 45.17 -16.10 13.23
C PRO A 81 44.72 -14.77 12.55
N ALA A 82 43.59 -14.74 11.86
CA ALA A 82 43.13 -13.51 11.21
C ALA A 82 41.60 -13.37 11.40
N ASN A 83 41.20 -12.20 11.89
CA ASN A 83 39.79 -11.89 12.08
C ASN A 83 39.06 -11.82 10.74
N GLY A 84 37.89 -12.44 10.64
CA GLY A 84 36.97 -12.24 9.54
C GLY A 84 36.28 -10.90 9.67
N ILE A 85 36.15 -10.21 8.55
CA ILE A 85 35.39 -8.94 8.46
C ILE A 85 34.35 -9.07 7.37
N SER A 86 33.13 -8.70 7.71
CA SER A 86 32.03 -8.58 6.75
C SER A 86 31.38 -7.21 6.88
N ILE A 87 31.01 -6.61 5.75
CA ILE A 87 30.33 -5.30 5.70
C ILE A 87 29.04 -5.46 4.91
N ALA A 88 27.93 -5.08 5.52
CA ALA A 88 26.63 -4.95 4.86
C ALA A 88 26.33 -3.47 4.65
N THR A 89 25.80 -3.15 3.47
CA THR A 89 25.36 -1.80 3.13
C THR A 89 23.82 -1.79 3.04
N ILE A 90 23.20 -0.88 3.81
CA ILE A 90 21.78 -0.58 3.74
C ILE A 90 21.64 0.76 3.03
N LYS A 91 20.88 0.78 1.94
CA LYS A 91 20.55 2.01 1.21
C LYS A 91 19.06 2.26 1.33
N ILE A 92 18.70 3.42 1.89
CA ILE A 92 17.30 3.83 2.08
C ILE A 92 17.06 5.09 1.26
N THR A 93 16.02 5.07 0.45
CA THR A 93 15.52 6.26 -0.25
C THR A 93 14.26 6.72 0.47
N VAL A 94 14.27 7.94 0.99
CA VAL A 94 13.09 8.55 1.60
C VAL A 94 12.25 9.19 0.51
N VAL A 95 10.99 8.80 0.44
CA VAL A 95 10.03 9.33 -0.55
C VAL A 95 8.88 10.01 0.17
N PRO A 96 8.19 10.98 -0.49
CA PRO A 96 7.01 11.58 0.09
C PRO A 96 5.94 10.53 0.43
N PRO A 97 5.14 10.75 1.46
CA PRO A 97 4.01 9.87 1.73
C PRO A 97 2.98 10.01 0.60
N ILE A 98 2.69 8.92 -0.07
CA ILE A 98 1.63 8.83 -1.07
C ILE A 98 0.33 8.36 -0.43
N PRO A 99 -0.85 8.77 -0.94
CA PRO A 99 -2.11 8.22 -0.49
C PRO A 99 -2.14 6.71 -0.73
N ASP A 100 -2.74 5.98 0.19
CA ASP A 100 -2.83 4.53 0.14
C ASP A 100 -4.30 4.15 -0.06
N LEU A 101 -4.75 4.15 -1.32
CA LEU A 101 -6.11 3.73 -1.68
C LEU A 101 -6.25 2.23 -1.41
N ARG A 102 -7.26 1.87 -0.62
CA ARG A 102 -7.45 0.50 -0.13
C ARG A 102 -8.70 -0.17 -0.65
N CYS A 103 -9.79 0.59 -0.72
CA CYS A 103 -11.10 0.05 -1.03
C CYS A 103 -11.81 0.80 -2.12
N THR A 104 -12.54 0.02 -2.92
CA THR A 104 -13.59 0.50 -3.81
C THR A 104 -14.83 -0.38 -3.58
N GLU A 105 -15.85 0.15 -2.93
CA GLU A 105 -17.11 -0.53 -2.66
C GLU A 105 -18.20 0.01 -3.58
N VAL A 106 -18.95 -0.87 -4.25
CA VAL A 106 -20.11 -0.50 -5.07
C VAL A 106 -21.38 -0.66 -4.24
N LEU A 107 -22.11 0.43 -4.08
CA LEU A 107 -23.39 0.44 -3.39
C LEU A 107 -24.53 -0.04 -4.31
N GLU A 108 -25.67 -0.46 -3.72
CA GLU A 108 -26.85 -0.95 -4.48
C GLU A 108 -27.34 0.02 -5.57
N ASN A 109 -27.19 1.32 -5.35
CA ASN A 109 -27.58 2.36 -6.31
C ASN A 109 -26.53 2.65 -7.40
N GLY A 110 -25.41 1.93 -7.41
CA GLY A 110 -24.32 2.11 -8.36
C GLY A 110 -23.32 3.21 -8.01
N ASP A 111 -23.47 3.87 -6.85
CA ASP A 111 -22.42 4.76 -6.32
C ASP A 111 -21.18 3.93 -5.94
N VAL A 112 -20.02 4.57 -6.00
CA VAL A 112 -18.76 3.92 -5.58
C VAL A 112 -18.16 4.67 -4.41
N VAL A 113 -17.92 3.95 -3.31
CA VAL A 113 -17.26 4.47 -2.12
C VAL A 113 -15.78 4.10 -2.16
N LEU A 114 -14.92 5.09 -2.02
CA LEU A 114 -13.48 4.95 -1.91
C LEU A 114 -13.08 5.08 -0.44
N THR A 115 -12.15 4.25 0.02
CA THR A 115 -11.54 4.37 1.34
C THR A 115 -10.04 4.23 1.24
N TRP A 116 -9.30 5.09 1.97
CA TRP A 116 -7.84 5.09 1.97
C TRP A 116 -7.28 5.27 3.37
N LYS A 117 -6.00 5.01 3.50
CA LYS A 117 -5.24 5.22 4.74
C LYS A 117 -4.22 6.32 4.57
N TYR A 118 -3.94 7.00 5.68
CA TYR A 118 -2.75 7.81 5.79
C TYR A 118 -1.53 6.93 5.97
N VAL A 119 -0.41 7.40 5.46
CA VAL A 119 0.87 6.87 5.87
C VAL A 119 1.12 7.30 7.32
N ASP A 120 1.29 6.35 8.23
CA ASP A 120 1.57 6.60 9.63
C ASP A 120 2.81 7.50 9.78
N GLY A 121 2.68 8.58 10.58
CA GLY A 121 3.74 9.54 10.80
C GLY A 121 3.86 10.65 9.74
N ALA A 122 3.06 10.62 8.69
CA ALA A 122 2.96 11.76 7.78
C ALA A 122 2.29 12.94 8.51
N PRO A 123 2.86 14.16 8.44
CA PRO A 123 2.18 15.32 8.98
C PRO A 123 0.87 15.52 8.22
N PRO A 124 -0.20 15.99 8.89
CA PRO A 124 -1.40 16.40 8.18
C PRO A 124 -1.00 17.52 7.21
N THR A 125 -1.03 17.19 5.92
CA THR A 125 -0.73 18.16 4.87
C THR A 125 -1.91 19.13 4.77
N ALA A 126 -1.64 20.39 4.50
CA ALA A 126 -2.70 21.35 4.20
C ALA A 126 -3.34 21.08 2.82
N GLU A 127 -2.72 20.21 2.04
CA GLU A 127 -3.13 19.88 0.69
C GLU A 127 -4.17 18.75 0.66
N PRO A 128 -5.16 18.84 -0.25
CA PRO A 128 -6.17 17.81 -0.39
C PRO A 128 -5.62 16.58 -1.12
N TYR A 129 -6.28 15.44 -0.88
CA TYR A 129 -6.22 14.30 -1.78
C TYR A 129 -7.10 14.58 -3.00
N MET A 130 -6.50 14.53 -4.18
CA MET A 130 -7.20 14.64 -5.45
C MET A 130 -7.73 13.27 -5.84
N VAL A 131 -9.04 13.19 -6.14
CA VAL A 131 -9.71 11.94 -6.54
C VAL A 131 -9.83 11.90 -8.06
N TRP A 132 -9.18 10.93 -8.68
CA TRP A 132 -9.19 10.73 -10.13
C TRP A 132 -10.00 9.52 -10.50
N HIS A 133 -10.74 9.63 -11.59
CA HIS A 133 -11.66 8.60 -12.07
C HIS A 133 -11.54 8.37 -13.57
N SER A 134 -11.73 7.12 -13.99
CA SER A 134 -11.96 6.70 -15.37
C SER A 134 -12.85 5.47 -15.43
N SER A 135 -13.63 5.34 -16.49
CA SER A 135 -14.34 4.09 -16.85
C SER A 135 -13.48 3.13 -17.69
N ASN A 136 -12.20 3.45 -17.87
CA ASN A 136 -11.24 2.64 -18.64
C ASN A 136 -9.94 2.47 -17.83
N PRO A 137 -9.39 1.24 -17.69
CA PRO A 137 -8.17 1.00 -16.93
C PRO A 137 -6.95 1.83 -17.39
N ASN A 138 -6.91 2.18 -18.67
CA ASN A 138 -5.82 2.97 -19.26
C ASN A 138 -6.12 4.47 -19.35
N GLY A 139 -7.22 4.94 -18.74
CA GLY A 139 -7.65 6.31 -18.80
C GLY A 139 -8.30 6.72 -20.14
N PRO A 140 -8.45 8.01 -20.42
CA PRO A 140 -7.96 9.11 -19.62
C PRO A 140 -8.68 9.22 -18.25
N PHE A 141 -7.91 9.55 -17.22
CA PHE A 141 -8.47 9.86 -15.91
C PHE A 141 -8.82 11.34 -15.82
N THR A 142 -9.93 11.63 -15.15
CA THR A 142 -10.40 12.99 -14.88
C THR A 142 -10.45 13.24 -13.38
N LEU A 143 -10.02 14.41 -12.95
CA LEU A 143 -10.21 14.86 -11.57
C LEU A 143 -11.70 15.04 -11.31
N ILE A 144 -12.24 14.35 -10.31
CA ILE A 144 -13.67 14.42 -9.96
C ILE A 144 -13.92 15.17 -8.65
N ASP A 145 -12.96 15.14 -7.71
CA ASP A 145 -13.08 15.87 -6.46
C ASP A 145 -11.73 16.01 -5.75
N SER A 146 -11.74 16.75 -4.65
CA SER A 146 -10.62 16.89 -3.73
C SER A 146 -11.08 16.80 -2.28
N VAL A 147 -10.39 16.01 -1.46
CA VAL A 147 -10.80 15.67 -0.09
C VAL A 147 -9.70 16.06 0.88
N PHE A 148 -10.03 16.92 1.86
CA PHE A 148 -9.08 17.38 2.85
C PHE A 148 -8.99 16.43 4.07
N PHE A 149 -7.80 16.40 4.66
CA PHE A 149 -7.60 15.78 5.99
C PHE A 149 -8.61 16.34 7.02
N PRO A 150 -9.19 15.55 7.93
CA PRO A 150 -8.92 14.13 8.22
C PRO A 150 -9.83 13.12 7.51
N ILE A 151 -10.52 13.51 6.46
CA ILE A 151 -11.44 12.63 5.76
C ILE A 151 -10.65 11.60 4.94
N THR A 152 -11.01 10.32 5.07
CA THR A 152 -10.37 9.18 4.39
C THR A 152 -11.35 8.38 3.53
N THR A 153 -12.50 8.98 3.22
CA THR A 153 -13.52 8.35 2.40
C THR A 153 -14.11 9.35 1.41
N TYR A 154 -14.52 8.86 0.25
CA TYR A 154 -15.22 9.65 -0.75
C TYR A 154 -16.28 8.79 -1.44
N THR A 155 -17.45 9.35 -1.70
CA THR A 155 -18.52 8.68 -2.45
C THR A 155 -18.68 9.33 -3.81
N HIS A 156 -18.38 8.59 -4.87
CA HIS A 156 -18.67 8.99 -6.24
C HIS A 156 -20.12 8.64 -6.57
N ALA A 157 -21.00 9.63 -6.40
CA ALA A 157 -22.43 9.48 -6.67
C ALA A 157 -22.69 9.30 -8.18
N SER A 158 -23.59 8.39 -8.52
CA SER A 158 -23.96 8.06 -9.90
C SER A 158 -22.77 7.59 -10.76
N ALA A 159 -21.80 6.90 -10.14
CA ALA A 159 -20.63 6.38 -10.84
C ALA A 159 -20.96 5.31 -11.89
N GLY A 160 -22.10 4.64 -11.77
CA GLY A 160 -22.47 3.52 -12.65
C GLY A 160 -21.67 2.25 -12.36
N GLY A 161 -21.30 2.02 -11.11
CA GLY A 161 -20.53 0.84 -10.69
C GLY A 161 -21.27 -0.49 -10.92
N ASN A 162 -22.60 -0.45 -11.05
CA ASN A 162 -23.41 -1.61 -11.39
C ASN A 162 -23.45 -1.91 -12.92
N ASP A 163 -22.98 -0.98 -13.75
CA ASP A 163 -23.02 -1.12 -15.20
C ASP A 163 -21.70 -1.57 -15.80
N ILE A 164 -20.59 -1.03 -15.26
CA ILE A 164 -19.22 -1.34 -15.66
C ILE A 164 -18.23 -1.12 -14.50
N ALA A 165 -17.05 -1.74 -14.57
CA ALA A 165 -15.95 -1.45 -13.65
C ALA A 165 -15.52 0.03 -13.75
N GLN A 166 -15.32 0.65 -12.59
CA GLN A 166 -14.86 2.03 -12.43
C GLN A 166 -13.45 2.04 -11.85
N TYR A 167 -12.57 2.90 -12.34
CA TYR A 167 -11.15 2.94 -11.98
C TYR A 167 -10.83 4.24 -11.28
N TYR A 168 -10.09 4.15 -10.16
CA TYR A 168 -9.76 5.29 -9.32
C TYR A 168 -8.32 5.25 -8.88
N TYR A 169 -7.71 6.40 -8.76
CA TYR A 169 -6.52 6.61 -7.96
C TYR A 169 -6.60 7.95 -7.22
N LEU A 170 -5.79 8.07 -6.20
CA LEU A 170 -5.62 9.32 -5.46
C LEU A 170 -4.25 9.91 -5.77
N SER A 171 -4.17 11.24 -5.82
CA SER A 171 -2.91 11.95 -5.86
C SER A 171 -2.86 13.04 -4.81
N THR A 172 -1.65 13.48 -4.48
CA THR A 172 -1.41 14.69 -3.72
C THR A 172 -0.36 15.53 -4.43
N GLU A 173 -0.50 16.86 -4.45
CA GLU A 173 0.44 17.74 -5.13
C GLU A 173 1.71 17.96 -4.32
N GLU A 174 1.63 17.87 -2.99
CA GLU A 174 2.75 18.11 -2.10
C GLU A 174 2.93 17.01 -1.08
N GLY A 175 4.08 16.36 -1.12
CA GLY A 175 4.58 15.61 0.02
C GLY A 175 5.77 16.34 0.61
N CYS A 176 5.67 16.82 1.86
CA CYS A 176 6.77 17.44 2.58
C CYS A 176 7.30 18.75 1.97
N GLY A 177 6.48 19.54 1.26
CA GLY A 177 6.92 20.80 0.63
C GLY A 177 7.92 20.63 -0.51
N VAL A 178 8.07 19.42 -1.01
CA VAL A 178 8.83 19.12 -2.22
C VAL A 178 7.81 18.90 -3.33
N LEU A 179 7.94 19.66 -4.41
CA LEU A 179 7.29 19.36 -5.68
C LEU A 179 7.86 18.01 -6.20
N ALA A 180 7.45 16.92 -5.59
CA ALA A 180 7.63 15.62 -6.17
C ALA A 180 6.50 15.51 -7.21
N GLY A 181 6.82 15.25 -8.44
CA GLY A 181 5.80 15.04 -9.47
C GLY A 181 4.76 14.03 -8.99
N ASP A 182 3.60 14.06 -9.58
CA ASP A 182 2.38 13.33 -9.27
C ASP A 182 2.56 12.11 -8.36
N LEU A 183 2.32 12.32 -7.06
CA LEU A 183 2.36 11.25 -6.06
C LEU A 183 1.02 10.53 -6.10
N ASN A 184 0.96 9.49 -6.90
CA ASN A 184 -0.25 8.73 -7.12
C ASN A 184 -0.27 7.46 -6.26
N SER A 185 -1.45 7.13 -5.73
CA SER A 185 -1.71 5.78 -5.19
C SER A 185 -1.69 4.75 -6.31
N ASP A 186 -1.77 3.46 -5.94
CA ASP A 186 -2.18 2.43 -6.87
C ASP A 186 -3.57 2.76 -7.45
N THR A 187 -3.81 2.29 -8.68
CA THR A 187 -5.11 2.43 -9.34
C THR A 187 -5.96 1.21 -9.01
N LEU A 188 -7.04 1.41 -8.27
CA LEU A 188 -8.01 0.35 -7.97
C LEU A 188 -9.21 0.43 -8.90
N SER A 189 -9.79 -0.73 -9.21
CA SER A 189 -11.08 -0.82 -9.87
C SER A 189 -12.17 -1.27 -8.90
N SER A 190 -13.40 -0.80 -9.12
CA SER A 190 -14.57 -1.47 -8.55
C SER A 190 -14.72 -2.85 -9.17
N ILE A 191 -15.21 -3.82 -8.40
CA ILE A 191 -15.53 -5.15 -8.94
C ILE A 191 -16.89 -5.05 -9.64
N PHE A 192 -16.88 -5.34 -10.93
CA PHE A 192 -18.08 -5.47 -11.75
C PHE A 192 -18.25 -6.94 -12.16
N ILE A 193 -19.44 -7.49 -11.93
CA ILE A 193 -19.78 -8.85 -12.31
C ILE A 193 -20.66 -8.85 -13.57
N ASP A 194 -20.17 -9.48 -14.63
CA ASP A 194 -20.92 -9.69 -15.88
C ASP A 194 -21.60 -11.06 -15.85
N VAL A 195 -22.90 -11.07 -16.01
CA VAL A 195 -23.75 -12.28 -15.95
C VAL A 195 -24.22 -12.63 -17.34
N ILE A 196 -23.62 -13.63 -17.98
CA ILE A 196 -23.93 -14.06 -19.35
C ILE A 196 -24.79 -15.34 -19.30
N PRO A 197 -26.07 -15.27 -19.61
CA PRO A 197 -26.93 -16.46 -19.69
C PRO A 197 -26.48 -17.40 -20.81
N ILE A 198 -26.38 -18.70 -20.50
CA ILE A 198 -26.12 -19.77 -21.46
C ILE A 198 -27.19 -20.86 -21.36
N ASN A 199 -27.23 -21.73 -22.37
CA ASN A 199 -28.21 -22.83 -22.42
C ASN A 199 -29.68 -22.41 -22.16
N GLN A 200 -30.15 -21.36 -22.84
CA GLN A 200 -31.51 -20.83 -22.69
C GLN A 200 -31.84 -20.36 -21.26
N GLY A 201 -30.81 -19.90 -20.51
CA GLY A 201 -30.99 -19.39 -19.15
C GLY A 201 -30.96 -20.44 -18.04
N ILE A 202 -30.66 -21.71 -18.37
CA ILE A 202 -30.48 -22.78 -17.36
C ILE A 202 -29.14 -22.63 -16.63
N THR A 203 -28.16 -22.05 -17.30
CA THR A 203 -26.83 -21.75 -16.72
C THR A 203 -26.47 -20.30 -17.00
N ALA A 204 -25.64 -19.73 -16.15
CA ALA A 204 -25.04 -18.40 -16.33
C ALA A 204 -23.53 -18.48 -16.16
N ASN A 205 -22.80 -17.87 -17.06
CA ASN A 205 -21.38 -17.61 -16.88
C ASN A 205 -21.21 -16.26 -16.19
N LEU A 206 -20.65 -16.28 -15.00
CA LEU A 206 -20.35 -15.11 -14.20
C LEU A 206 -18.87 -14.79 -14.39
N ASN A 207 -18.56 -13.56 -14.79
CA ASN A 207 -17.18 -13.10 -14.94
C ASN A 207 -17.04 -11.76 -14.20
N TRP A 208 -15.92 -11.54 -13.55
CA TRP A 208 -15.62 -10.27 -12.89
C TRP A 208 -14.17 -9.85 -13.10
N ASN A 209 -13.90 -8.59 -12.89
CA ASN A 209 -12.54 -8.04 -12.97
C ASN A 209 -11.81 -8.12 -11.63
N ALA A 210 -10.49 -8.17 -11.67
CA ALA A 210 -9.69 -8.00 -10.48
C ALA A 210 -9.75 -6.54 -9.98
N ILE A 211 -9.68 -6.34 -8.66
CA ILE A 211 -9.59 -5.01 -8.06
C ILE A 211 -8.28 -4.29 -8.44
N HIS A 212 -7.20 -5.04 -8.57
CA HIS A 212 -5.88 -4.60 -8.99
C HIS A 212 -5.09 -5.79 -9.56
N ASP A 213 -4.12 -5.56 -10.45
CA ASP A 213 -3.23 -6.59 -10.97
C ASP A 213 -1.76 -6.09 -10.99
N PRO A 214 -0.86 -6.72 -10.20
CA PRO A 214 -1.11 -7.79 -9.23
C PRO A 214 -1.97 -7.33 -8.05
N LEU A 215 -2.67 -8.26 -7.38
CA LEU A 215 -3.44 -7.95 -6.17
C LEU A 215 -2.59 -7.21 -5.14
N LEU A 216 -3.20 -6.30 -4.39
CA LEU A 216 -2.51 -5.58 -3.31
C LEU A 216 -1.96 -6.58 -2.29
N TYR A 217 -0.81 -6.25 -1.70
CA TYR A 217 -0.14 -7.14 -0.73
C TYR A 217 -0.97 -7.39 0.55
N THR A 218 -1.99 -6.56 0.80
CA THR A 218 -2.91 -6.67 1.93
C THR A 218 -4.22 -7.38 1.58
N SER A 219 -4.52 -7.54 0.29
CA SER A 219 -5.73 -8.21 -0.17
C SER A 219 -5.64 -9.73 0.01
N SER A 220 -6.79 -10.36 0.26
CA SER A 220 -6.94 -11.81 0.12
C SER A 220 -6.54 -12.25 -1.29
N THR A 221 -6.20 -13.52 -1.44
CA THR A 221 -5.96 -14.14 -2.75
C THR A 221 -7.24 -14.65 -3.40
N ASP A 222 -8.31 -14.76 -2.62
CA ASP A 222 -9.57 -15.38 -3.02
C ASP A 222 -10.71 -14.36 -3.00
N TYR A 223 -11.52 -14.39 -4.03
CA TYR A 223 -12.78 -13.69 -4.14
C TYR A 223 -13.90 -14.52 -3.53
N GLU A 224 -14.83 -13.87 -2.90
CA GLU A 224 -16.07 -14.48 -2.37
C GLU A 224 -17.25 -14.09 -3.25
N LEU A 225 -17.95 -15.10 -3.79
CA LEU A 225 -19.15 -14.92 -4.60
C LEU A 225 -20.39 -15.20 -3.76
N PHE A 226 -21.28 -14.25 -3.75
CA PHE A 226 -22.54 -14.32 -3.02
C PHE A 226 -23.72 -14.38 -3.98
N LEU A 227 -24.73 -15.16 -3.58
CA LEU A 227 -25.99 -15.33 -4.27
C LEU A 227 -27.15 -15.00 -3.34
N LYS A 228 -28.11 -14.26 -3.84
CA LYS A 228 -29.40 -14.02 -3.20
C LYS A 228 -30.51 -14.44 -4.13
N ASN A 229 -31.35 -15.35 -3.67
CA ASN A 229 -32.60 -15.70 -4.32
C ASN A 229 -33.72 -14.77 -3.83
N PRO A 230 -34.83 -14.62 -4.58
CA PRO A 230 -35.99 -13.84 -4.15
C PRO A 230 -36.45 -14.23 -2.74
N ASN A 231 -36.61 -13.22 -1.88
CA ASN A 231 -37.06 -13.37 -0.49
C ASN A 231 -36.04 -14.06 0.45
N THR A 232 -34.76 -14.14 0.06
CA THR A 232 -33.65 -14.63 0.91
C THR A 232 -32.63 -13.54 1.18
N ILE A 233 -31.65 -13.86 1.98
CA ILE A 233 -30.44 -13.04 2.20
C ILE A 233 -29.32 -13.54 1.27
N PHE A 234 -28.31 -12.72 1.06
CA PHE A 234 -27.08 -13.13 0.39
C PHE A 234 -26.37 -14.24 1.18
N THR A 235 -25.92 -15.26 0.46
CA THR A 235 -25.14 -16.38 1.02
C THR A 235 -23.90 -16.59 0.16
N ASN A 236 -22.75 -16.78 0.79
CA ASN A 236 -21.52 -17.15 0.09
C ASN A 236 -21.72 -18.52 -0.56
N ILE A 237 -21.54 -18.61 -1.87
CA ILE A 237 -21.65 -19.86 -2.63
C ILE A 237 -20.32 -20.36 -3.18
N LEU A 238 -19.28 -19.50 -3.18
CA LEU A 238 -17.97 -19.85 -3.71
C LEU A 238 -16.90 -18.92 -3.14
N THR A 239 -15.76 -19.49 -2.77
CA THR A 239 -14.51 -18.77 -2.50
C THR A 239 -13.46 -19.27 -3.51
N THR A 240 -12.83 -18.38 -4.29
CA THR A 240 -11.99 -18.77 -5.42
C THR A 240 -10.99 -17.68 -5.81
N PRO A 241 -9.77 -18.03 -6.23
CA PRO A 241 -8.84 -17.08 -6.84
C PRO A 241 -9.18 -16.77 -8.32
N ASN A 242 -10.12 -17.49 -8.91
CA ASN A 242 -10.51 -17.30 -10.31
C ASN A 242 -11.47 -16.11 -10.44
N LEU A 243 -11.47 -15.49 -11.62
CA LEU A 243 -12.33 -14.35 -11.97
C LEU A 243 -13.60 -14.78 -12.73
N ASN A 244 -14.01 -16.03 -12.59
CA ASN A 244 -15.19 -16.57 -13.25
C ASN A 244 -15.79 -17.75 -12.49
N TYR A 245 -17.09 -17.98 -12.73
CA TYR A 245 -17.85 -19.12 -12.21
C TYR A 245 -19.02 -19.45 -13.12
N ILE A 246 -19.33 -20.75 -13.29
CA ILE A 246 -20.53 -21.18 -14.00
C ILE A 246 -21.59 -21.55 -12.97
N HIS A 247 -22.64 -20.75 -12.92
CA HIS A 247 -23.79 -21.00 -12.07
C HIS A 247 -24.85 -21.80 -12.80
N ASN A 248 -25.34 -22.89 -12.18
CA ASN A 248 -26.44 -23.67 -12.69
C ASN A 248 -27.75 -23.23 -11.98
N ALA A 249 -28.65 -22.63 -12.70
CA ALA A 249 -29.97 -22.27 -12.17
C ALA A 249 -30.83 -23.52 -12.01
N GLU A 250 -31.37 -23.72 -10.82
CA GLU A 250 -32.27 -24.87 -10.56
C GLU A 250 -33.70 -24.64 -11.07
N PHE A 251 -34.09 -23.38 -11.30
CA PHE A 251 -35.47 -23.01 -11.73
C PHE A 251 -35.46 -21.81 -12.69
N CYS A 252 -36.30 -21.86 -13.70
CA CYS A 252 -36.40 -20.81 -14.72
C CYS A 252 -37.24 -19.58 -14.31
N ASP A 253 -37.78 -19.52 -13.10
CA ASP A 253 -38.80 -18.54 -12.71
C ASP A 253 -38.34 -17.45 -11.77
N TYR A 254 -37.04 -17.32 -11.48
CA TYR A 254 -36.56 -16.23 -10.64
C TYR A 254 -35.24 -15.63 -11.12
N PHE A 255 -35.03 -14.37 -10.75
CA PHE A 255 -33.84 -13.60 -11.10
C PHE A 255 -32.92 -13.54 -9.85
N PRO A 256 -31.89 -14.37 -9.79
CA PRO A 256 -30.91 -14.29 -8.69
C PRO A 256 -30.10 -13.02 -8.80
N GLU A 257 -29.77 -12.46 -7.64
CA GLU A 257 -28.83 -11.36 -7.52
C GLU A 257 -27.46 -11.92 -7.11
N PHE A 258 -26.39 -11.37 -7.68
CA PHE A 258 -25.02 -11.77 -7.36
C PHE A 258 -24.22 -10.56 -6.95
N TYR A 259 -23.29 -10.73 -6.02
CA TYR A 259 -22.17 -9.82 -5.83
C TYR A 259 -20.88 -10.58 -5.53
N VAL A 260 -19.76 -9.92 -5.76
CA VAL A 260 -18.41 -10.44 -5.49
C VAL A 260 -17.69 -9.45 -4.60
N GLU A 261 -16.99 -9.96 -3.60
CA GLU A 261 -16.11 -9.18 -2.75
C GLU A 261 -14.73 -9.85 -2.61
N ILE A 262 -13.77 -9.11 -2.13
CA ILE A 262 -12.44 -9.58 -1.75
C ILE A 262 -12.03 -8.84 -0.48
N ASP A 263 -11.63 -9.60 0.53
CA ASP A 263 -11.17 -9.02 1.78
C ASP A 263 -9.81 -8.34 1.66
N ASP A 264 -9.64 -7.23 2.35
CA ASP A 264 -8.35 -6.58 2.56
C ASP A 264 -8.03 -6.51 4.07
N ALA A 265 -6.83 -6.93 4.46
CA ALA A 265 -6.37 -6.95 5.85
C ALA A 265 -6.37 -5.55 6.51
N SER A 266 -6.53 -4.47 5.73
CA SER A 266 -6.68 -3.11 6.23
C SER A 266 -8.08 -2.80 6.77
N GLY A 267 -9.03 -3.73 6.65
CA GLY A 267 -10.40 -3.62 7.16
C GLY A 267 -11.41 -3.17 6.10
N CYS A 268 -11.12 -3.52 4.87
CA CYS A 268 -11.98 -3.31 3.72
C CYS A 268 -12.64 -4.61 3.33
#